data_9aec180dbe5a90019f3f936f45f7e78f
#
_entry.id   9aec180dbe5a90019f3f936f45f7e78f
#
_cell.length_a   1.000
_cell.length_b   1.000
_cell.length_c   1.000
_cell.angle_alpha   90.00
_cell.angle_beta   90.00
_cell.angle_gamma   90.00
#
_symmetry.space_group_name_H-M   'P 1'
#
loop_
_entity.id
_entity.type
_entity.pdbx_description
1 polymer ?
#
loop_
_entity_poly.entity_id
_entity_poly.type
_entity_poly.pdbx_seq_one_letter_code
_entity_poly.pdbx_strand_id
1 'polypeptide(L)'
;MIPMQEILVIAAVLLVLLAAIRSFWRKRRDFQSRNATRKLELVLQPRETVKVKCPQKKGRVILTSKRILFETRDGIHAVLIKNIKRVQGSNDKGIRTTVPGNMVRLTIQAEQDYEIRNSCPEFEDFAKQLLKTTTRKKNV
;
A
#
# COMPACT_ATOMS: atom_id res chain seq x y z
N MET A 1 29.32 8.37 45.41
CA MET A 1 27.90 8.79 45.41
C MET A 1 27.69 9.87 44.35
N ILE A 2 26.91 9.58 43.33
CA ILE A 2 26.61 10.56 42.27
C ILE A 2 25.57 11.54 42.81
N PRO A 3 25.82 12.89 42.78
CA PRO A 3 24.85 13.87 43.25
C PRO A 3 23.53 13.76 42.44
N MET A 4 22.41 13.96 43.12
CA MET A 4 21.07 13.89 42.51
C MET A 4 20.91 14.83 41.32
N GLN A 5 21.59 15.97 41.33
CA GLN A 5 21.60 16.94 40.24
C GLN A 5 22.22 16.39 38.96
N GLU A 6 23.27 15.60 39.05
CA GLU A 6 23.88 14.96 37.86
C GLU A 6 22.98 13.90 37.25
N ILE A 7 22.26 13.14 38.08
CA ILE A 7 21.30 12.15 37.61
C ILE A 7 20.16 12.83 36.87
N LEU A 8 19.67 13.97 37.36
CA LEU A 8 18.61 14.74 36.67
C LEU A 8 19.08 15.30 35.34
N VAL A 9 20.31 15.78 35.25
CA VAL A 9 20.89 16.28 34.00
C VAL A 9 21.04 15.15 32.97
N ILE A 10 21.54 14.00 33.39
CA ILE A 10 21.69 12.83 32.52
C ILE A 10 20.31 12.36 32.00
N ALA A 11 19.30 12.30 32.89
CA ALA A 11 17.95 11.94 32.50
C ALA A 11 17.34 12.93 31.48
N ALA A 12 17.55 14.24 31.68
CA ALA A 12 17.08 15.27 30.76
C ALA A 12 17.75 15.16 29.38
N VAL A 13 19.07 14.92 29.35
CA VAL A 13 19.82 14.72 28.10
C VAL A 13 19.32 13.47 27.34
N LEU A 14 19.08 12.37 28.04
CA LEU A 14 18.56 11.16 27.47
C LEU A 14 17.17 11.37 26.86
N LEU A 15 16.27 12.10 27.51
CA LEU A 15 14.95 12.44 27.01
C LEU A 15 15.01 13.27 25.72
N VAL A 16 15.91 14.26 25.69
CA VAL A 16 16.13 15.10 24.51
C VAL A 16 16.66 14.27 23.34
N LEU A 17 17.61 13.38 23.60
CA LEU A 17 18.15 12.47 22.56
C LEU A 17 17.07 11.52 22.01
N LEU A 18 16.23 10.95 22.87
CA LEU A 18 15.13 10.09 22.44
C LEU A 18 14.13 10.86 21.58
N ALA A 19 13.78 12.09 21.94
CA ALA A 19 12.89 12.94 21.16
C ALA A 19 13.51 13.30 19.80
N ALA A 20 14.80 13.59 19.74
CA ALA A 20 15.52 13.86 18.51
C ALA A 20 15.55 12.63 17.58
N ILE A 21 15.80 11.45 18.13
CA ILE A 21 15.79 10.19 17.38
C ILE A 21 14.39 9.92 16.78
N ARG A 22 13.33 10.09 17.56
CA ARG A 22 11.95 9.93 17.08
C ARG A 22 11.62 10.92 15.96
N SER A 23 12.01 12.18 16.10
CA SER A 23 11.81 13.21 15.08
C SER A 23 12.57 12.86 13.79
N PHE A 24 13.79 12.39 13.89
CA PHE A 24 14.61 11.95 12.75
C PHE A 24 13.96 10.76 12.01
N TRP A 25 13.46 9.76 12.75
CA TRP A 25 12.77 8.62 12.16
C TRP A 25 11.49 9.02 11.44
N ARG A 26 10.72 9.96 11.98
CA ARG A 26 9.52 10.50 11.31
C ARG A 26 9.87 11.20 9.99
N LYS A 27 10.88 12.08 10.01
CA LYS A 27 11.35 12.77 8.81
C LYS A 27 11.84 11.79 7.74
N ARG A 28 12.54 10.74 8.14
CA ARG A 28 13.02 9.70 7.23
C ARG A 28 11.88 8.91 6.60
N ARG A 29 10.83 8.60 7.35
CA ARG A 29 9.62 7.95 6.81
C ARG A 29 8.92 8.84 5.79
N ASP A 30 8.72 10.11 6.08
CA ASP A 30 8.10 11.06 5.15
C ASP A 30 8.94 11.24 3.89
N PHE A 31 10.25 11.30 4.02
CA PHE A 31 11.17 11.38 2.89
C PHE A 31 11.10 10.13 2.00
N GLN A 32 11.07 8.94 2.59
CA GLN A 32 10.91 7.69 1.84
C GLN A 32 9.57 7.60 1.12
N SER A 33 8.49 8.04 1.78
CA SER A 33 7.15 8.10 1.16
C SER A 33 7.12 9.04 -0.04
N ARG A 34 7.73 10.22 0.05
CA ARG A 34 7.84 11.17 -1.06
C ARG A 34 8.68 10.64 -2.21
N ASN A 35 9.82 10.00 -1.92
CA ASN A 35 10.66 9.39 -2.94
C ASN A 35 9.95 8.22 -3.64
N ALA A 36 9.21 7.41 -2.91
CA ALA A 36 8.41 6.34 -3.47
C ALA A 36 7.33 6.90 -4.41
N THR A 37 6.69 8.01 -4.07
CA THR A 37 5.72 8.70 -4.94
C THR A 37 6.38 9.18 -6.23
N ARG A 38 7.56 9.77 -6.14
CA ARG A 38 8.34 10.19 -7.32
C ARG A 38 8.73 9.01 -8.21
N LYS A 39 9.18 7.90 -7.62
CA LYS A 39 9.51 6.67 -8.37
C LYS A 39 8.31 6.13 -9.12
N LEU A 40 7.12 6.17 -8.53
CA LEU A 40 5.90 5.74 -9.18
C LEU A 40 5.52 6.63 -10.37
N GLU A 41 5.64 7.94 -10.23
CA GLU A 41 5.39 8.88 -11.32
C GLU A 41 6.36 8.64 -12.49
N LEU A 42 7.62 8.32 -12.19
CA LEU A 42 8.62 8.00 -13.20
C LEU A 42 8.39 6.66 -13.90
N VAL A 43 7.68 5.74 -13.24
CA VAL A 43 7.39 4.39 -13.77
C VAL A 43 6.13 4.38 -14.64
N LEU A 44 5.25 5.38 -14.53
CA LEU A 44 4.05 5.46 -15.36
C LEU A 44 4.38 5.59 -16.84
N GLN A 45 3.74 4.76 -17.65
CA GLN A 45 3.89 4.80 -19.11
C GLN A 45 3.12 6.00 -19.70
N PRO A 46 3.49 6.46 -20.93
CA PRO A 46 2.68 7.45 -21.63
C PRO A 46 1.23 6.99 -21.79
N ARG A 47 0.27 7.85 -21.54
CA ARG A 47 -1.18 7.60 -21.57
C ARG A 47 -1.69 6.68 -20.45
N GLU A 48 -0.84 6.30 -19.51
CA GLU A 48 -1.27 5.57 -18.32
C GLU A 48 -1.74 6.56 -17.25
N THR A 49 -2.93 6.35 -16.73
CA THR A 49 -3.52 7.19 -15.68
C THR A 49 -3.75 6.39 -14.42
N VAL A 50 -3.50 7.01 -13.27
CA VAL A 50 -3.78 6.43 -11.96
C VAL A 50 -5.28 6.54 -11.69
N LYS A 51 -5.94 5.40 -11.43
CA LYS A 51 -7.37 5.37 -11.09
C LYS A 51 -7.60 5.41 -9.58
N VAL A 52 -6.92 4.53 -8.83
CA VAL A 52 -7.09 4.40 -7.38
C VAL A 52 -5.75 4.07 -6.73
N LYS A 53 -5.48 4.67 -5.57
CA LYS A 53 -4.35 4.34 -4.70
C LYS A 53 -4.88 3.73 -3.41
N CYS A 54 -4.37 2.58 -3.01
CA CYS A 54 -4.76 1.91 -1.78
C CYS A 54 -3.53 1.67 -0.90
N PRO A 55 -3.35 2.42 0.21
CA PRO A 55 -2.27 2.17 1.14
C PRO A 55 -2.42 0.79 1.80
N GLN A 56 -1.33 0.08 1.93
CA GLN A 56 -1.25 -1.21 2.61
C GLN A 56 -0.27 -1.13 3.78
N LYS A 57 -0.32 -2.10 4.68
CA LYS A 57 0.53 -2.11 5.88
C LYS A 57 2.02 -2.08 5.56
N LYS A 58 2.45 -2.71 4.47
CA LYS A 58 3.86 -2.80 4.06
C LYS A 58 4.18 -2.07 2.76
N GLY A 59 3.33 -1.16 2.32
CA GLY A 59 3.51 -0.43 1.07
C GLY A 59 2.20 0.13 0.56
N ARG A 60 2.03 0.19 -0.74
CA ARG A 60 0.78 0.62 -1.38
C ARG A 60 0.52 -0.18 -2.64
N VAL A 61 -0.76 -0.22 -3.00
CA VAL A 61 -1.21 -0.79 -4.26
C VAL A 61 -1.87 0.31 -5.07
N ILE A 62 -1.50 0.42 -6.33
CA ILE A 62 -2.02 1.45 -7.22
C ILE A 62 -2.62 0.78 -8.44
N LEU A 63 -3.88 1.10 -8.71
CA LEU A 63 -4.56 0.69 -9.93
C LEU A 63 -4.43 1.79 -10.97
N THR A 64 -3.86 1.44 -12.11
CA THR A 64 -3.77 2.34 -13.27
C THR A 64 -4.69 1.85 -14.39
N SER A 65 -4.73 2.58 -15.48
CA SER A 65 -5.51 2.18 -16.67
C SER A 65 -5.00 0.91 -17.34
N LYS A 66 -3.75 0.49 -17.10
CA LYS A 66 -3.09 -0.64 -17.79
C LYS A 66 -2.60 -1.74 -16.86
N ARG A 67 -2.32 -1.43 -15.60
CA ARG A 67 -1.66 -2.38 -14.69
C ARG A 67 -1.95 -2.08 -13.23
N ILE A 68 -1.59 -3.02 -12.37
CA ILE A 68 -1.58 -2.85 -10.92
C ILE A 68 -0.13 -2.75 -10.46
N LEU A 69 0.19 -1.72 -9.69
CA LEU A 69 1.52 -1.51 -9.15
C LEU A 69 1.52 -1.83 -7.67
N PHE A 70 2.34 -2.79 -7.28
CA PHE A 70 2.57 -3.15 -5.89
C PHE A 70 3.89 -2.54 -5.43
N GLU A 71 3.82 -1.53 -4.60
CA GLU A 71 4.98 -0.90 -4.00
C GLU A 71 5.30 -1.54 -2.67
N THR A 72 6.49 -2.13 -2.56
CA THR A 72 7.02 -2.73 -1.34
C THR A 72 8.38 -2.11 -1.01
N ARG A 73 8.96 -2.50 0.14
CA ARG A 73 10.30 -2.06 0.51
C ARG A 73 11.37 -2.46 -0.52
N ASP A 74 11.16 -3.58 -1.20
CA ASP A 74 12.12 -4.14 -2.15
C ASP A 74 11.98 -3.55 -3.56
N GLY A 75 10.96 -2.74 -3.79
CA GLY A 75 10.74 -2.07 -5.08
C GLY A 75 9.28 -2.09 -5.53
N ILE A 76 9.07 -1.85 -6.81
CA ILE A 76 7.75 -1.80 -7.42
C ILE A 76 7.57 -3.04 -8.30
N HIS A 77 6.47 -3.77 -8.04
CA HIS A 77 6.07 -4.93 -8.82
C HIS A 77 4.86 -4.59 -9.67
N ALA A 78 4.97 -4.75 -10.97
CA ALA A 78 3.88 -4.41 -11.90
C ALA A 78 3.19 -5.68 -12.40
N VAL A 79 1.86 -5.69 -12.36
CA VAL A 79 1.03 -6.76 -12.93
C VAL A 79 0.14 -6.16 -14.00
N LEU A 80 0.32 -6.58 -15.24
CA LEU A 80 -0.52 -6.12 -16.35
C LEU A 80 -1.93 -6.66 -16.18
N ILE A 81 -2.94 -5.80 -16.35
CA ILE A 81 -4.35 -6.17 -16.23
C ILE A 81 -4.69 -7.30 -17.21
N LYS A 82 -4.12 -7.28 -18.42
CA LYS A 82 -4.32 -8.34 -19.42
C LYS A 82 -3.81 -9.72 -18.97
N ASN A 83 -2.88 -9.79 -18.01
CA ASN A 83 -2.32 -11.04 -17.52
C ASN A 83 -3.05 -11.56 -16.27
N ILE A 84 -4.04 -10.84 -15.76
CA ILE A 84 -4.83 -11.26 -14.63
C ILE A 84 -5.80 -12.36 -15.10
N LYS A 85 -5.69 -13.55 -14.48
CA LYS A 85 -6.55 -14.69 -14.77
C LYS A 85 -7.86 -14.61 -14.02
N ARG A 86 -7.82 -14.21 -12.75
CA ARG A 86 -8.98 -14.18 -11.87
C ARG A 86 -8.80 -13.18 -10.74
N VAL A 87 -9.90 -12.54 -10.35
CA VAL A 87 -9.96 -11.67 -9.18
C VAL A 87 -11.09 -12.18 -8.27
N GLN A 88 -10.78 -12.43 -6.99
CA GLN A 88 -11.73 -12.92 -6.01
C GLN A 88 -11.72 -12.06 -4.77
N GLY A 89 -12.91 -11.66 -4.32
CA GLY A 89 -13.08 -11.02 -3.02
C GLY A 89 -13.57 -12.03 -1.99
N SER A 90 -13.19 -11.84 -0.74
CA SER A 90 -13.68 -12.60 0.40
C SER A 90 -14.08 -11.69 1.55
N ASN A 91 -15.09 -12.12 2.35
CA ASN A 91 -15.50 -11.39 3.53
C ASN A 91 -14.65 -11.77 4.77
N ASP A 92 -15.00 -11.23 5.92
CA ASP A 92 -14.33 -11.50 7.21
C ASP A 92 -14.34 -12.97 7.62
N LYS A 93 -15.32 -13.74 7.12
CA LYS A 93 -15.44 -15.19 7.39
C LYS A 93 -14.71 -16.06 6.35
N GLY A 94 -14.01 -15.45 5.38
CA GLY A 94 -13.33 -16.14 4.31
C GLY A 94 -14.24 -16.64 3.20
N ILE A 95 -15.52 -16.25 3.19
CA ILE A 95 -16.48 -16.63 2.16
C ILE A 95 -16.33 -15.69 0.97
N ARG A 96 -16.34 -16.23 -0.23
CA ARG A 96 -16.28 -15.45 -1.47
C ARG A 96 -17.45 -14.49 -1.58
N THR A 97 -17.18 -13.26 -1.96
CA THR A 97 -18.20 -12.24 -2.20
C THR A 97 -17.84 -11.42 -3.43
N THR A 98 -18.86 -10.98 -4.15
CA THR A 98 -18.72 -10.06 -5.29
C THR A 98 -19.11 -8.63 -4.93
N VAL A 99 -19.56 -8.41 -3.72
CA VAL A 99 -19.99 -7.09 -3.23
C VAL A 99 -18.80 -6.38 -2.58
N PRO A 100 -18.27 -5.29 -3.20
CA PRO A 100 -17.06 -4.61 -2.70
C PRO A 100 -17.17 -4.12 -1.26
N GLY A 101 -18.34 -3.67 -0.82
CA GLY A 101 -18.55 -3.20 0.55
C GLY A 101 -18.42 -4.27 1.63
N ASN A 102 -18.53 -5.54 1.27
CA ASN A 102 -18.41 -6.68 2.20
C ASN A 102 -17.04 -7.37 2.13
N MET A 103 -16.16 -6.91 1.23
CA MET A 103 -14.85 -7.52 1.06
C MET A 103 -13.86 -7.04 2.14
N VAL A 104 -13.15 -8.00 2.72
CA VAL A 104 -12.00 -7.75 3.61
C VAL A 104 -10.68 -8.03 2.90
N ARG A 105 -10.71 -8.95 1.94
CA ARG A 105 -9.55 -9.35 1.14
C ARG A 105 -9.91 -9.42 -0.33
N LEU A 106 -8.95 -9.08 -1.15
CA LEU A 106 -9.02 -9.23 -2.60
C LEU A 106 -7.83 -10.05 -3.05
N THR A 107 -8.07 -11.17 -3.71
CA THR A 107 -7.02 -12.04 -4.25
C THR A 107 -6.98 -11.89 -5.76
N ILE A 108 -5.80 -11.61 -6.29
CA ILE A 108 -5.56 -11.46 -7.72
C ILE A 108 -4.69 -12.61 -8.18
N GLN A 109 -5.21 -13.43 -9.09
CA GLN A 109 -4.48 -14.53 -9.71
C GLN A 109 -3.93 -14.08 -11.07
N ALA A 110 -2.61 -14.06 -11.18
CA ALA A 110 -1.87 -13.76 -12.40
C ALA A 110 -0.76 -14.80 -12.56
N GLU A 111 0.46 -14.41 -12.85
CA GLU A 111 1.60 -15.34 -12.83
C GLU A 111 1.86 -15.90 -11.43
N GLN A 112 1.58 -15.11 -10.42
CA GLN A 112 1.54 -15.52 -9.01
C GLN A 112 0.31 -14.88 -8.35
N ASP A 113 -0.02 -15.33 -7.15
CA ASP A 113 -1.15 -14.81 -6.40
C ASP A 113 -0.75 -13.59 -5.57
N TYR A 114 -1.59 -12.56 -5.62
CA TYR A 114 -1.44 -11.34 -4.84
C TYR A 114 -2.64 -11.14 -3.93
N GLU A 115 -2.41 -10.70 -2.71
CA GLU A 115 -3.47 -10.44 -1.74
C GLU A 115 -3.45 -8.95 -1.36
N ILE A 116 -4.62 -8.32 -1.43
CA ILE A 116 -4.84 -6.93 -1.00
C ILE A 116 -5.85 -6.95 0.12
N ARG A 117 -5.52 -6.33 1.25
CA ARG A 117 -6.41 -6.23 2.42
C ARG A 117 -7.13 -4.89 2.46
N ASN A 118 -8.33 -4.90 3.01
CA ASN A 118 -9.10 -3.69 3.27
C ASN A 118 -8.50 -2.93 4.45
N SER A 119 -7.57 -2.04 4.15
CA SER A 119 -6.86 -1.21 5.15
C SER A 119 -7.09 0.29 4.95
N CYS A 120 -7.92 0.69 4.00
CA CYS A 120 -8.18 2.09 3.68
C CYS A 120 -9.58 2.27 3.11
N PRO A 121 -10.16 3.50 3.19
CA PRO A 121 -11.47 3.78 2.61
C PRO A 121 -11.55 3.56 1.10
N GLU A 122 -10.43 3.71 0.40
CA GLU A 122 -10.33 3.56 -1.05
C GLU A 122 -10.36 2.11 -1.53
N PHE A 123 -10.27 1.15 -0.62
CA PHE A 123 -10.28 -0.29 -0.95
C PHE A 123 -11.57 -0.70 -1.68
N GLU A 124 -12.71 -0.23 -1.23
CA GLU A 124 -14.00 -0.53 -1.86
C GLU A 124 -14.02 -0.07 -3.33
N ASP A 125 -13.59 1.16 -3.56
CA ASP A 125 -13.51 1.72 -4.90
C ASP A 125 -12.48 0.98 -5.77
N PHE A 126 -11.34 0.65 -5.19
CA PHE A 126 -10.30 -0.17 -5.84
C PHE A 126 -10.85 -1.52 -6.29
N ALA A 127 -11.53 -2.24 -5.40
CA ALA A 127 -12.12 -3.54 -5.69
C ALA A 127 -13.20 -3.44 -6.77
N LYS A 128 -14.06 -2.43 -6.69
CA LYS A 128 -15.11 -2.17 -7.68
C LYS A 128 -14.52 -1.91 -9.07
N GLN A 129 -13.52 -1.05 -9.16
CA GLN A 129 -12.85 -0.74 -10.42
C GLN A 129 -12.16 -1.95 -11.02
N LEU A 130 -11.47 -2.73 -10.20
CA LEU A 130 -10.74 -3.91 -10.65
C LEU A 130 -11.68 -5.01 -11.13
N LEU A 131 -12.75 -5.30 -10.39
CA LEU A 131 -13.77 -6.28 -10.79
C LEU A 131 -14.46 -5.88 -12.10
N LYS A 132 -14.77 -4.60 -12.27
CA LYS A 132 -15.36 -4.06 -13.50
C LYS A 132 -14.42 -4.25 -14.70
N THR A 133 -13.14 -3.98 -14.51
CA THR A 133 -12.13 -4.12 -15.57
C THR A 133 -11.94 -5.58 -15.99
N THR A 134 -11.87 -6.49 -15.03
CA THR A 134 -11.69 -7.93 -15.31
C THR A 134 -12.94 -8.56 -15.90
N THR A 135 -14.13 -8.12 -15.52
CA THR A 135 -15.40 -8.59 -16.12
C THR A 135 -15.51 -8.17 -17.58
N ARG A 136 -15.13 -6.94 -17.92
CA ARG A 136 -15.09 -6.47 -19.33
C ARG A 136 -14.16 -7.32 -20.19
N LYS A 137 -13.04 -7.75 -19.66
CA LYS A 137 -12.07 -8.59 -20.35
C LYS A 137 -12.64 -9.98 -20.69
N LYS A 138 -13.50 -10.55 -19.85
CA LYS A 138 -14.13 -11.87 -20.07
C LYS A 138 -15.24 -11.85 -21.13
N ASN A 139 -15.83 -10.70 -21.37
CA ASN A 139 -16.94 -10.52 -22.30
C ASN A 139 -16.49 -10.12 -23.72
N VAL A 140 -15.20 -10.05 -23.94
CA VAL A 140 -14.58 -9.85 -25.26
C VAL A 140 -14.01 -11.20 -25.79
#